data_a29be70d4a478f07b141ba3ff8761221
#
_entry.id   a29be70d4a478f07b141ba3ff8761221
#
_cell.length_a   1.000
_cell.length_b   1.000
_cell.length_c   1.000
_cell.angle_alpha   90.00
_cell.angle_beta   90.00
_cell.angle_gamma   90.00
#
_symmetry.space_group_name_H-M   'P 1'
#
loop_
_entity.id
_entity.type
_entity.pdbx_description
1 polymer ?
#
loop_
_entity_poly.entity_id
_entity_poly.type
_entity_poly.pdbx_seq_one_letter_code
_entity_poly.pdbx_strand_id
1 'polypeptide(L)'
;RLSALLLTAVLLSGLSTSAFAQEQSGYDMDYYSQLQGKDVTINVYNWGEYISNGDDDSLDVNAEFEVLTGIRVNYTQFDTNESLYAKLKSGGTTYDVIFPSDYMVSRMIAEDMLEPLDFENIPNFQYISDRFKNPSYDPENLYSVPYTWGTVGLIYNYDMLGFDPDSWDIMWDPNYAKQILQF
;
A
#
# COMPACT_ATOMS: atom_id res chain seq x y z
N ARG A 1 16.22 -61.55 -14.32
CA ARG A 1 14.89 -61.12 -13.84
C ARG A 1 15.06 -60.24 -12.61
N LEU A 2 15.59 -59.02 -12.82
CA LEU A 2 15.68 -57.99 -11.78
C LEU A 2 15.79 -56.62 -12.51
N SER A 3 14.75 -56.21 -13.21
CA SER A 3 14.75 -54.91 -13.91
C SER A 3 13.37 -54.30 -14.13
N ALA A 4 12.41 -54.61 -13.28
CA ALA A 4 11.02 -54.11 -13.46
C ALA A 4 10.39 -53.46 -12.20
N LEU A 5 11.20 -53.04 -11.20
CA LEU A 5 10.65 -52.49 -9.94
C LEU A 5 11.18 -51.11 -9.56
N LEU A 6 11.79 -50.38 -10.49
CA LEU A 6 12.38 -49.06 -10.21
C LEU A 6 11.73 -47.88 -10.98
N LEU A 7 10.61 -48.07 -11.66
CA LEU A 7 9.97 -47.00 -12.48
C LEU A 7 8.62 -46.49 -11.96
N THR A 8 8.14 -46.96 -10.82
CA THR A 8 6.84 -46.55 -10.27
C THR A 8 6.92 -45.66 -9.03
N ALA A 9 8.12 -45.33 -8.55
CA ALA A 9 8.29 -44.52 -7.34
C ALA A 9 8.53 -43.01 -7.62
N VAL A 10 8.69 -42.59 -8.88
CA VAL A 10 9.04 -41.18 -9.22
C VAL A 10 7.81 -40.32 -9.61
N LEU A 11 6.65 -40.95 -9.84
CA LEU A 11 5.44 -40.21 -10.27
C LEU A 11 4.48 -39.83 -9.13
N LEU A 12 4.75 -40.19 -7.88
CA LEU A 12 3.92 -39.82 -6.73
C LEU A 12 4.51 -38.68 -5.87
N SER A 13 5.73 -38.22 -6.14
CA SER A 13 6.35 -37.14 -5.34
C SER A 13 6.06 -35.74 -5.87
N GLY A 14 5.49 -35.59 -7.06
CA GLY A 14 5.19 -34.29 -7.67
C GLY A 14 3.85 -33.67 -7.28
N LEU A 15 2.90 -34.48 -6.78
CA LEU A 15 1.55 -34.01 -6.42
C LEU A 15 1.40 -33.62 -4.95
N SER A 16 2.35 -34.03 -4.09
CA SER A 16 2.29 -33.73 -2.65
C SER A 16 2.96 -32.42 -2.25
N THR A 17 3.87 -31.90 -3.06
CA THR A 17 4.58 -30.63 -2.74
C THR A 17 3.74 -29.38 -3.01
N SER A 18 2.85 -29.41 -3.99
CA SER A 18 1.96 -28.27 -4.26
C SER A 18 0.82 -28.15 -3.24
N ALA A 19 0.28 -29.27 -2.75
CA ALA A 19 -0.76 -29.27 -1.71
C ALA A 19 -0.21 -28.80 -0.34
N PHE A 20 1.03 -29.19 0.01
CA PHE A 20 1.66 -28.74 1.25
C PHE A 20 2.06 -27.27 1.22
N ALA A 21 2.43 -26.70 0.06
CA ALA A 21 2.72 -25.28 -0.08
C ALA A 21 1.44 -24.43 0.04
N GLN A 22 0.31 -24.93 -0.44
CA GLN A 22 -0.97 -24.25 -0.37
C GLN A 22 -1.53 -24.16 1.07
N GLU A 23 -1.29 -25.18 1.87
CA GLU A 23 -1.75 -25.24 3.29
C GLU A 23 -0.94 -24.31 4.22
N GLN A 24 0.29 -23.93 3.84
CA GLN A 24 1.17 -23.06 4.62
C GLN A 24 1.08 -21.56 4.24
N SER A 25 0.55 -21.21 3.07
CA SER A 25 0.55 -19.83 2.61
C SER A 25 -0.53 -18.96 3.25
N GLY A 26 -1.62 -19.54 3.74
CA GLY A 26 -2.80 -18.81 4.21
C GLY A 26 -3.54 -18.02 3.11
N TYR A 27 -3.10 -18.15 1.85
CA TYR A 27 -3.69 -17.48 0.69
C TYR A 27 -4.49 -18.47 -0.16
N ASP A 28 -5.60 -17.99 -0.75
CA ASP A 28 -6.34 -18.71 -1.79
C ASP A 28 -5.54 -18.67 -3.10
N MET A 29 -4.71 -19.69 -3.31
CA MET A 29 -3.84 -19.76 -4.49
C MET A 29 -4.63 -19.94 -5.78
N ASP A 30 -5.84 -20.51 -5.75
CA ASP A 30 -6.69 -20.63 -6.93
C ASP A 30 -7.18 -19.24 -7.40
N TYR A 31 -7.38 -18.32 -6.46
CA TYR A 31 -7.72 -16.94 -6.75
C TYR A 31 -6.48 -16.13 -7.18
N TYR A 32 -5.43 -16.13 -6.36
CA TYR A 32 -4.28 -15.25 -6.58
C TYR A 32 -3.42 -15.64 -7.78
N SER A 33 -3.36 -16.91 -8.17
CA SER A 33 -2.55 -17.37 -9.30
C SER A 33 -3.22 -17.23 -10.67
N GLN A 34 -4.43 -16.71 -10.77
CA GLN A 34 -5.19 -16.62 -12.03
C GLN A 34 -4.48 -15.83 -13.14
N LEU A 35 -3.60 -14.91 -12.78
CA LEU A 35 -2.85 -14.09 -13.71
C LEU A 35 -1.40 -14.57 -13.94
N GLN A 36 -1.00 -15.68 -13.34
CA GLN A 36 0.30 -16.28 -13.56
C GLN A 36 0.56 -16.55 -15.05
N GLY A 37 1.70 -16.07 -15.56
CA GLY A 37 2.11 -16.26 -16.95
C GLY A 37 1.36 -15.40 -17.99
N LYS A 38 0.49 -14.45 -17.56
CA LYS A 38 -0.27 -13.56 -18.45
C LYS A 38 0.43 -12.25 -18.79
N ASP A 39 1.65 -12.03 -18.29
CA ASP A 39 2.45 -10.83 -18.54
C ASP A 39 1.74 -9.51 -18.17
N VAL A 40 1.04 -9.52 -17.02
CA VAL A 40 0.34 -8.35 -16.49
C VAL A 40 1.30 -7.48 -15.70
N THR A 41 1.21 -6.17 -15.85
CA THR A 41 1.97 -5.18 -15.08
C THR A 41 1.01 -4.09 -14.60
N ILE A 42 1.16 -3.69 -13.32
CA ILE A 42 0.48 -2.52 -12.75
C ILE A 42 1.50 -1.44 -12.40
N ASN A 43 1.08 -0.19 -12.56
CA ASN A 43 1.86 1.00 -12.20
C ASN A 43 1.36 1.55 -10.88
N VAL A 44 2.23 1.55 -9.87
CA VAL A 44 1.92 2.00 -8.52
C VAL A 44 2.69 3.26 -8.20
N TYR A 45 2.02 4.27 -7.61
CA TYR A 45 2.63 5.53 -7.22
C TYR A 45 2.33 5.82 -5.76
N ASN A 46 3.36 5.74 -4.91
CA ASN A 46 3.22 5.77 -3.47
C ASN A 46 4.28 6.66 -2.81
N TRP A 47 4.13 6.92 -1.53
CA TRP A 47 5.15 7.51 -0.68
C TRP A 47 6.35 6.59 -0.51
N GLY A 48 7.54 7.15 -0.28
CA GLY A 48 8.77 6.38 -0.15
C GLY A 48 8.76 5.36 0.98
N GLU A 49 8.14 5.71 2.12
CA GLU A 49 8.22 4.98 3.38
C GLU A 49 6.96 4.16 3.70
N TYR A 50 6.03 4.02 2.75
CA TYR A 50 4.72 3.40 3.02
C TYR A 50 4.64 1.91 2.73
N ILE A 51 5.73 1.28 2.33
CA ILE A 51 5.78 -0.15 2.03
C ILE A 51 7.14 -0.72 2.40
N SER A 52 7.15 -1.94 2.90
CA SER A 52 8.37 -2.73 3.11
C SER A 52 8.96 -3.16 1.76
N ASN A 53 10.25 -2.94 1.58
CA ASN A 53 10.96 -3.13 0.30
C ASN A 53 12.11 -4.14 0.36
N GLY A 54 12.22 -4.90 1.45
CA GLY A 54 13.28 -5.88 1.65
C GLY A 54 14.54 -5.34 2.34
N ASP A 55 14.58 -4.05 2.66
CA ASP A 55 15.71 -3.48 3.42
C ASP A 55 15.66 -3.91 4.90
N ASP A 56 16.82 -3.97 5.56
CA ASP A 56 16.96 -4.28 6.98
C ASP A 56 16.24 -5.59 7.42
N ASP A 57 16.35 -6.64 6.62
CA ASP A 57 15.68 -7.95 6.84
C ASP A 57 14.15 -7.86 6.82
N SER A 58 13.59 -6.80 6.27
CA SER A 58 12.14 -6.66 6.08
C SER A 58 11.64 -7.47 4.87
N LEU A 59 10.33 -7.71 4.81
CA LEU A 59 9.71 -8.36 3.65
C LEU A 59 9.67 -7.41 2.46
N ASP A 60 10.09 -7.85 1.27
CA ASP A 60 9.80 -7.16 0.01
C ASP A 60 8.36 -7.49 -0.43
N VAL A 61 7.44 -6.60 -0.09
CA VAL A 61 5.99 -6.80 -0.33
C VAL A 61 5.68 -6.85 -1.83
N ASN A 62 6.35 -6.05 -2.65
CA ASN A 62 6.12 -6.06 -4.10
C ASN A 62 6.63 -7.36 -4.74
N ALA A 63 7.80 -7.84 -4.34
CA ALA A 63 8.33 -9.10 -4.82
C ALA A 63 7.44 -10.29 -4.41
N GLU A 64 6.96 -10.32 -3.17
CA GLU A 64 6.02 -11.35 -2.70
C GLU A 64 4.68 -11.31 -3.45
N PHE A 65 4.17 -10.12 -3.72
CA PHE A 65 2.96 -9.95 -4.52
C PHE A 65 3.15 -10.47 -5.96
N GLU A 66 4.29 -10.18 -6.59
CA GLU A 66 4.62 -10.70 -7.92
C GLU A 66 4.71 -12.23 -7.93
N VAL A 67 5.35 -12.82 -6.92
CA VAL A 67 5.45 -14.28 -6.77
C VAL A 67 4.07 -14.90 -6.60
N LEU A 68 3.22 -14.30 -5.77
CA LEU A 68 1.88 -14.79 -5.48
C LEU A 68 0.95 -14.72 -6.68
N THR A 69 0.96 -13.61 -7.41
CA THR A 69 -0.07 -13.29 -8.42
C THR A 69 0.39 -13.42 -9.86
N GLY A 70 1.70 -13.35 -10.11
CA GLY A 70 2.28 -13.22 -11.45
C GLY A 70 2.12 -11.82 -12.06
N ILE A 71 1.67 -10.83 -11.28
CA ILE A 71 1.50 -9.45 -11.71
C ILE A 71 2.78 -8.69 -11.36
N ARG A 72 3.46 -8.11 -12.35
CA ARG A 72 4.61 -7.23 -12.11
C ARG A 72 4.16 -5.89 -11.55
N VAL A 73 4.92 -5.36 -10.59
CA VAL A 73 4.67 -4.05 -9.99
C VAL A 73 5.73 -3.06 -10.46
N ASN A 74 5.33 -2.11 -11.31
CA ASN A 74 6.14 -0.95 -11.63
C ASN A 74 5.92 0.13 -10.57
N TYR A 75 6.76 0.09 -9.53
CA TYR A 75 6.62 0.93 -8.35
C TYR A 75 7.42 2.23 -8.49
N THR A 76 6.76 3.36 -8.33
CA THR A 76 7.37 4.70 -8.31
C THR A 76 6.97 5.46 -7.06
N GLN A 77 7.81 6.42 -6.66
CA GLN A 77 7.63 7.18 -5.42
C GLN A 77 7.44 8.66 -5.69
N PHE A 78 6.75 9.33 -4.77
CA PHE A 78 6.61 10.78 -4.74
C PHE A 78 6.89 11.32 -3.33
N ASP A 79 7.28 12.58 -3.25
CA ASP A 79 7.65 13.24 -2.00
C ASP A 79 6.52 14.13 -1.45
N THR A 80 5.60 14.60 -2.31
CA THR A 80 4.50 15.49 -1.91
C THR A 80 3.23 15.14 -2.70
N ASN A 81 2.05 15.37 -2.08
CA ASN A 81 0.77 15.25 -2.78
C ASN A 81 0.68 16.18 -4.00
N GLU A 82 1.31 17.34 -3.93
CA GLU A 82 1.34 18.34 -5.00
C GLU A 82 2.14 17.82 -6.20
N SER A 83 3.27 17.14 -5.98
CA SER A 83 4.06 16.53 -7.05
C SER A 83 3.33 15.36 -7.69
N LEU A 84 2.66 14.51 -6.90
CA LEU A 84 1.77 13.46 -7.38
C LEU A 84 0.67 14.05 -8.27
N TYR A 85 -0.07 15.04 -7.75
CA TYR A 85 -1.15 15.70 -8.48
C TYR A 85 -0.67 16.33 -9.79
N ALA A 86 0.42 17.10 -9.76
CA ALA A 86 0.96 17.75 -10.94
C ALA A 86 1.35 16.73 -12.03
N LYS A 87 1.94 15.60 -11.63
CA LYS A 87 2.33 14.54 -12.55
C LYS A 87 1.12 13.88 -13.21
N LEU A 88 0.07 13.56 -12.44
CA LEU A 88 -1.17 13.00 -12.98
C LEU A 88 -1.88 14.00 -13.90
N LYS A 89 -1.96 15.28 -13.50
CA LYS A 89 -2.59 16.34 -14.27
C LYS A 89 -1.90 16.61 -15.61
N SER A 90 -0.59 16.36 -15.70
CA SER A 90 0.16 16.52 -16.94
C SER A 90 -0.20 15.47 -18.01
N GLY A 91 -0.85 14.38 -17.66
CA GLY A 91 -1.33 13.33 -18.56
C GLY A 91 -0.21 12.52 -19.24
N GLY A 92 1.04 12.66 -18.80
CA GLY A 92 2.18 11.97 -19.42
C GLY A 92 2.40 10.53 -18.94
N THR A 93 1.71 10.10 -17.91
CA THR A 93 1.85 8.78 -17.30
C THR A 93 0.51 8.36 -16.70
N THR A 94 0.15 7.10 -16.87
CA THR A 94 -1.02 6.48 -16.22
C THR A 94 -0.55 5.62 -15.05
N TYR A 95 -1.29 5.68 -13.96
CA TYR A 95 -1.10 4.82 -12.81
C TYR A 95 -2.38 4.05 -12.54
N ASP A 96 -2.21 2.79 -12.13
CA ASP A 96 -3.33 1.91 -11.77
C ASP A 96 -3.72 2.08 -10.30
N VAL A 97 -2.72 2.36 -9.43
CA VAL A 97 -2.91 2.57 -8.00
C VAL A 97 -2.07 3.75 -7.52
N ILE A 98 -2.68 4.66 -6.76
CA ILE A 98 -2.02 5.82 -6.15
C ILE A 98 -2.37 5.94 -4.67
N PHE A 99 -1.49 6.53 -3.87
CA PHE A 99 -1.64 6.65 -2.41
C PHE A 99 -1.61 8.11 -1.94
N PRO A 100 -2.58 8.95 -2.32
CA PRO A 100 -2.65 10.33 -1.87
C PRO A 100 -3.19 10.45 -0.44
N SER A 101 -2.94 11.60 0.20
CA SER A 101 -3.61 11.96 1.45
C SER A 101 -5.07 12.37 1.19
N ASP A 102 -5.87 12.34 2.24
CA ASP A 102 -7.32 12.60 2.25
C ASP A 102 -7.75 13.88 1.51
N TYR A 103 -7.10 15.02 1.79
CA TYR A 103 -7.41 16.28 1.13
C TYR A 103 -7.15 16.24 -0.39
N MET A 104 -6.14 15.47 -0.81
CA MET A 104 -5.81 15.30 -2.21
C MET A 104 -6.79 14.34 -2.90
N VAL A 105 -7.25 13.27 -2.21
CA VAL A 105 -8.36 12.43 -2.69
C VAL A 105 -9.60 13.30 -2.94
N SER A 106 -9.98 14.14 -1.97
CA SER A 106 -11.12 15.07 -2.10
C SER A 106 -11.00 15.96 -3.34
N ARG A 107 -9.82 16.49 -3.56
CA ARG A 107 -9.54 17.34 -4.74
C ARG A 107 -9.65 16.57 -6.05
N MET A 108 -9.07 15.37 -6.10
CA MET A 108 -9.09 14.53 -7.30
C MET A 108 -10.50 14.05 -7.66
N ILE A 109 -11.34 13.74 -6.65
CA ILE A 109 -12.76 13.44 -6.85
C ILE A 109 -13.47 14.65 -7.47
N ALA A 110 -13.28 15.84 -6.91
CA ALA A 110 -13.90 17.08 -7.40
C ALA A 110 -13.49 17.46 -8.83
N GLU A 111 -12.34 16.93 -9.30
CA GLU A 111 -11.79 17.18 -10.64
C GLU A 111 -11.97 15.99 -11.60
N ASP A 112 -12.79 14.99 -11.24
CA ASP A 112 -13.05 13.76 -12.03
C ASP A 112 -11.76 13.04 -12.48
N MET A 113 -10.77 12.94 -11.57
CA MET A 113 -9.47 12.34 -11.85
C MET A 113 -9.36 10.87 -11.40
N LEU A 114 -10.35 10.36 -10.69
CA LEU A 114 -10.35 9.00 -10.13
C LEU A 114 -11.47 8.17 -10.75
N GLU A 115 -11.18 6.89 -10.97
CA GLU A 115 -12.19 5.91 -11.38
C GLU A 115 -12.89 5.34 -10.15
N PRO A 116 -14.22 5.07 -10.22
CA PRO A 116 -14.93 4.39 -9.15
C PRO A 116 -14.38 2.97 -8.92
N LEU A 117 -14.32 2.56 -7.67
CA LEU A 117 -13.88 1.24 -7.25
C LEU A 117 -15.04 0.23 -7.37
N ASP A 118 -14.74 -0.96 -7.87
CA ASP A 118 -15.62 -2.11 -7.82
C ASP A 118 -15.35 -2.93 -6.56
N PHE A 119 -16.16 -2.73 -5.52
CA PHE A 119 -16.01 -3.39 -4.23
C PHE A 119 -16.32 -4.90 -4.25
N GLU A 120 -16.94 -5.43 -5.30
CA GLU A 120 -17.05 -6.88 -5.48
C GLU A 120 -15.66 -7.52 -5.65
N ASN A 121 -14.70 -6.78 -6.19
CA ASN A 121 -13.30 -7.18 -6.36
C ASN A 121 -12.42 -6.82 -5.16
N ILE A 122 -12.96 -6.20 -4.10
CA ILE A 122 -12.21 -5.80 -2.89
C ILE A 122 -12.84 -6.43 -1.63
N PRO A 123 -12.93 -7.76 -1.53
CA PRO A 123 -13.62 -8.42 -0.42
C PRO A 123 -13.00 -8.13 0.94
N ASN A 124 -11.70 -7.81 0.99
CA ASN A 124 -10.98 -7.49 2.21
C ASN A 124 -11.36 -6.12 2.81
N PHE A 125 -12.11 -5.28 2.07
CA PHE A 125 -12.65 -4.03 2.64
C PHE A 125 -13.50 -4.26 3.88
N GLN A 126 -14.11 -5.44 4.03
CA GLN A 126 -14.85 -5.82 5.24
C GLN A 126 -14.01 -5.75 6.52
N TYR A 127 -12.67 -5.92 6.42
CA TYR A 127 -11.75 -5.89 7.56
C TYR A 127 -11.28 -4.47 7.94
N ILE A 128 -11.59 -3.46 7.13
CA ILE A 128 -11.35 -2.07 7.49
C ILE A 128 -12.25 -1.70 8.68
N SER A 129 -11.66 -1.09 9.70
CA SER A 129 -12.42 -0.60 10.86
C SER A 129 -13.47 0.43 10.44
N ASP A 130 -14.68 0.32 10.99
CA ASP A 130 -15.81 1.20 10.64
C ASP A 130 -15.52 2.68 10.86
N ARG A 131 -14.61 3.02 11.80
CA ARG A 131 -14.19 4.41 12.02
C ARG A 131 -13.49 5.07 10.84
N PHE A 132 -12.97 4.26 9.89
CA PHE A 132 -12.27 4.74 8.71
C PHE A 132 -13.08 4.57 7.42
N LYS A 133 -14.27 3.97 7.51
CA LYS A 133 -15.19 3.86 6.39
C LYS A 133 -16.03 5.13 6.24
N ASN A 134 -16.45 5.41 5.03
CA ASN A 134 -17.29 6.56 4.68
C ASN A 134 -16.71 7.90 5.19
N PRO A 135 -15.43 8.19 4.90
CA PRO A 135 -14.81 9.42 5.35
C PRO A 135 -15.45 10.64 4.66
N SER A 136 -15.36 11.82 5.28
CA SER A 136 -16.00 13.03 4.76
C SER A 136 -15.53 13.44 3.36
N TYR A 137 -14.35 13.02 2.93
CA TYR A 137 -13.79 13.30 1.62
C TYR A 137 -14.24 12.30 0.54
N ASP A 138 -14.76 11.15 0.93
CA ASP A 138 -15.33 10.10 0.05
C ASP A 138 -16.47 9.39 0.81
N PRO A 139 -17.65 10.05 0.99
CA PRO A 139 -18.67 9.61 1.94
C PRO A 139 -19.32 8.25 1.64
N GLU A 140 -19.19 7.78 0.42
CA GLU A 140 -19.72 6.48 0.00
C GLU A 140 -18.60 5.46 -0.27
N ASN A 141 -17.34 5.81 0.01
CA ASN A 141 -16.16 5.02 -0.37
C ASN A 141 -16.17 4.60 -1.84
N LEU A 142 -16.59 5.49 -2.75
CA LEU A 142 -16.67 5.15 -4.17
C LEU A 142 -15.29 5.11 -4.84
N TYR A 143 -14.32 5.87 -4.35
CA TYR A 143 -13.05 6.12 -5.03
C TYR A 143 -11.83 5.70 -4.23
N SER A 144 -11.98 5.42 -2.93
CA SER A 144 -10.83 5.19 -2.06
C SER A 144 -11.04 4.06 -1.05
N VAL A 145 -9.92 3.42 -0.69
CA VAL A 145 -9.81 2.48 0.43
C VAL A 145 -8.77 3.02 1.41
N PRO A 146 -9.07 3.13 2.71
CA PRO A 146 -8.09 3.55 3.71
C PRO A 146 -6.90 2.58 3.75
N TYR A 147 -5.68 3.10 3.58
CA TYR A 147 -4.46 2.31 3.63
C TYR A 147 -3.75 2.45 4.98
N THR A 148 -3.51 3.69 5.40
CA THR A 148 -2.86 3.99 6.67
C THR A 148 -3.40 5.29 7.25
N TRP A 149 -3.21 5.49 8.53
CA TRP A 149 -3.54 6.72 9.22
C TRP A 149 -2.46 7.05 10.25
N GLY A 150 -2.37 8.30 10.60
CA GLY A 150 -1.43 8.77 11.61
C GLY A 150 -1.95 9.99 12.34
N THR A 151 -1.22 10.37 13.37
CA THR A 151 -1.42 11.62 14.10
C THR A 151 -0.23 12.52 13.90
N VAL A 152 -0.49 13.81 13.81
CA VAL A 152 0.54 14.84 13.80
C VAL A 152 0.66 15.37 15.23
N GLY A 153 1.89 15.56 15.70
CA GLY A 153 2.16 16.04 17.05
C GLY A 153 3.36 16.98 17.09
N LEU A 154 3.54 17.63 18.23
CA LEU A 154 4.71 18.45 18.51
C LEU A 154 5.83 17.55 19.04
N ILE A 155 7.01 17.64 18.44
CA ILE A 155 8.26 17.11 18.97
C ILE A 155 9.04 18.30 19.51
N TYR A 156 9.48 18.21 20.76
CA TYR A 156 10.18 19.31 21.39
C TYR A 156 11.34 18.82 22.26
N ASN A 157 12.30 19.68 22.48
CA ASN A 157 13.39 19.44 23.41
C ASN A 157 13.02 20.03 24.77
N TYR A 158 12.77 19.15 25.75
CA TYR A 158 12.37 19.54 27.10
C TYR A 158 13.39 20.41 27.80
N ASP A 159 14.70 20.11 27.65
CA ASP A 159 15.76 20.88 28.31
C ASP A 159 15.86 22.33 27.79
N MET A 160 15.41 22.56 26.55
CA MET A 160 15.37 23.90 25.96
C MET A 160 14.09 24.67 26.35
N LEU A 161 12.95 23.96 26.47
CA LEU A 161 11.66 24.57 26.79
C LEU A 161 11.46 24.72 28.31
N GLY A 162 11.86 23.69 29.08
CA GLY A 162 11.65 23.64 30.52
C GLY A 162 10.21 23.29 30.96
N PHE A 163 9.32 22.97 30.01
CA PHE A 163 7.94 22.55 30.26
C PHE A 163 7.41 21.71 29.09
N ASP A 164 6.30 21.02 29.30
CA ASP A 164 5.59 20.27 28.26
C ASP A 164 4.54 21.18 27.59
N PRO A 165 4.60 21.40 26.27
CA PRO A 165 3.56 22.16 25.56
C PRO A 165 2.22 21.42 25.59
N ASP A 166 1.16 22.11 25.96
CA ASP A 166 -0.21 21.59 26.03
C ASP A 166 -1.10 22.08 24.87
N SER A 167 -0.55 22.93 24.01
CA SER A 167 -1.25 23.53 22.87
C SER A 167 -0.32 23.69 21.67
N TRP A 168 -0.91 23.63 20.47
CA TRP A 168 -0.25 24.02 19.22
C TRP A 168 0.10 25.52 19.15
N ASP A 169 -0.44 26.36 20.07
CA ASP A 169 -0.19 27.80 20.09
C ASP A 169 1.28 28.14 20.27
N ILE A 170 2.07 27.22 20.87
CA ILE A 170 3.52 27.38 20.97
C ILE A 170 4.19 27.60 19.62
N MET A 171 3.62 27.06 18.54
CA MET A 171 4.15 27.24 17.17
C MET A 171 4.14 28.69 16.69
N TRP A 172 3.31 29.52 17.30
CA TRP A 172 3.14 30.95 16.96
C TRP A 172 3.68 31.88 18.06
N ASP A 173 4.24 31.35 19.14
CA ASP A 173 4.82 32.16 20.21
C ASP A 173 6.12 32.83 19.70
N PRO A 174 6.18 34.16 19.70
CA PRO A 174 7.36 34.91 19.20
C PRO A 174 8.63 34.63 19.98
N ASN A 175 8.56 34.12 21.23
CA ASN A 175 9.72 33.74 22.03
C ASN A 175 10.50 32.58 21.39
N TYR A 176 9.84 31.75 20.59
CA TYR A 176 10.45 30.61 19.90
C TYR A 176 10.66 30.85 18.41
N ALA A 177 10.58 32.11 17.96
CA ALA A 177 10.82 32.47 16.57
C ALA A 177 12.20 31.97 16.10
N LYS A 178 12.25 31.34 14.93
CA LYS A 178 13.46 30.70 14.33
C LYS A 178 13.99 29.45 15.07
N GLN A 179 13.23 28.92 16.03
CA GLN A 179 13.55 27.68 16.74
C GLN A 179 12.55 26.57 16.41
N ILE A 180 11.60 26.83 15.53
CA ILE A 180 10.56 25.93 15.11
C ILE A 180 10.88 25.41 13.71
N LEU A 181 10.80 24.10 13.51
CA LEU A 181 10.85 23.43 12.23
C LEU A 181 9.46 22.87 11.92
N GLN A 182 8.99 23.13 10.71
CA GLN A 182 7.73 22.59 10.19
C GLN A 182 7.99 21.93 8.83
N PHE A 183 7.33 20.82 8.58
CA PHE A 183 7.32 20.14 7.29
C PHE A 183 6.37 20.81 6.32
#